data_ff9b54a2f8b5cd588d89f0a901318f75
#
_entry.id   ff9b54a2f8b5cd588d89f0a901318f75
#
_cell.length_a   1.000
_cell.length_b   1.000
_cell.length_c   1.000
_cell.angle_alpha   90.00
_cell.angle_beta   90.00
_cell.angle_gamma   90.00
#
_symmetry.space_group_name_H-M   'P 1'
#
loop_
_entity.id
_entity.type
_entity.pdbx_description
1 polymer ?
#
loop_
_entity_poly.entity_id
_entity_poly.type
_entity_poly.pdbx_seq_one_letter_code
_entity_poly.pdbx_strand_id
1 'polypeptide(L)'
;MKLMQLVYCSQPFGYSLEILSAILIASRANNRKHDITGALICRSDNFLQLLEGPEQQVKNIYEKIQKDDRHINVYHLLDQLCEKRLFPAWAMKADPVKTWMWSREEVSNGIVKSLSKAEVEKVFVKLSKEATIFNF
;
A
#
# COMPACT_ATOMS: atom_id res chain seq x y z
N MET A 1 -7.33 -17.06 13.44
CA MET A 1 -7.85 -15.87 12.71
C MET A 1 -7.24 -15.84 11.34
N LYS A 2 -8.05 -15.64 10.32
CA LYS A 2 -7.56 -15.51 8.95
C LYS A 2 -7.08 -14.08 8.70
N LEU A 3 -5.85 -13.95 8.23
CA LEU A 3 -5.30 -12.69 7.77
C LEU A 3 -5.46 -12.60 6.26
N MET A 4 -5.67 -11.38 5.77
CA MET A 4 -5.75 -11.07 4.35
C MET A 4 -4.69 -10.04 3.99
N GLN A 5 -4.12 -10.19 2.81
CA GLN A 5 -3.31 -9.18 2.15
C GLN A 5 -4.08 -8.67 0.96
N LEU A 6 -4.20 -7.35 0.84
CA LEU A 6 -4.82 -6.71 -0.31
C LEU A 6 -3.88 -5.63 -0.82
N VAL A 7 -3.66 -5.61 -2.12
CA VAL A 7 -2.82 -4.58 -2.77
C VAL A 7 -3.64 -3.89 -3.85
N TYR A 8 -3.56 -2.57 -3.86
CA TYR A 8 -4.12 -1.74 -4.92
C TYR A 8 -3.13 -0.65 -5.31
N CYS A 9 -3.30 -0.10 -6.49
CA CYS A 9 -2.62 1.12 -6.91
C CYS A 9 -3.64 2.20 -7.21
N SER A 10 -3.20 3.45 -7.14
CA SER A 10 -4.02 4.61 -7.45
C SER A 10 -3.12 5.79 -7.81
N GLN A 11 -3.74 6.91 -8.20
CA GLN A 11 -3.03 8.15 -8.49
C GLN A 11 -3.41 9.19 -7.44
N PRO A 12 -2.43 9.82 -6.77
CA PRO A 12 -2.73 10.93 -5.87
C PRO A 12 -3.41 12.09 -6.61
N PHE A 13 -4.41 12.68 -5.98
CA PHE A 13 -5.04 13.89 -6.47
C PHE A 13 -4.48 15.08 -5.68
N GLY A 14 -3.54 15.81 -6.28
CA GLY A 14 -2.84 16.89 -5.59
C GLY A 14 -1.83 16.37 -4.56
N TYR A 15 -0.64 16.03 -5.01
CA TYR A 15 0.41 15.47 -4.15
C TYR A 15 1.25 16.59 -3.52
N SER A 16 1.34 16.57 -2.19
CA SER A 16 2.27 17.41 -1.42
C SER A 16 2.64 16.67 -0.14
N LEU A 17 3.72 17.09 0.52
CA LEU A 17 4.12 16.51 1.81
C LEU A 17 3.03 16.70 2.86
N GLU A 18 2.33 17.82 2.84
CA GLU A 18 1.25 18.10 3.78
C GLU A 18 0.07 17.15 3.58
N ILE A 19 -0.35 16.94 2.35
CA ILE A 19 -1.44 16.03 2.00
C ILE A 19 -1.04 14.60 2.37
N LEU A 20 0.17 14.18 2.01
CA LEU A 20 0.67 12.85 2.34
C LEU A 20 0.71 12.63 3.85
N SER A 21 1.21 13.60 4.61
CA SER A 21 1.27 13.51 6.07
C SER A 21 -0.11 13.37 6.68
N ALA A 22 -1.09 14.14 6.20
CA ALA A 22 -2.47 14.06 6.66
C ALA A 22 -3.08 12.68 6.39
N ILE A 23 -2.86 12.13 5.20
CA ILE A 23 -3.32 10.79 4.83
C ILE A 23 -2.70 9.74 5.77
N LEU A 24 -1.41 9.82 6.02
CA LEU A 24 -0.70 8.84 6.85
C LEU A 24 -1.13 8.90 8.32
N ILE A 25 -1.33 10.10 8.86
CA ILE A 25 -1.80 10.26 10.25
C ILE A 25 -3.18 9.63 10.41
N ALA A 26 -4.10 9.95 9.52
CA ALA A 26 -5.46 9.40 9.55
C ALA A 26 -5.45 7.88 9.36
N SER A 27 -4.68 7.38 8.39
CA SER A 27 -4.58 5.95 8.08
C SER A 27 -4.00 5.17 9.27
N ARG A 28 -2.92 5.66 9.87
CA ARG A 28 -2.28 4.99 11.00
C ARG A 28 -3.19 4.89 12.20
N ALA A 29 -3.91 5.97 12.53
CA ALA A 29 -4.85 5.96 13.64
C ALA A 29 -5.99 4.97 13.41
N ASN A 30 -6.57 4.97 12.21
CA ASN A 30 -7.65 4.08 11.85
C ASN A 30 -7.20 2.61 11.77
N ASN A 31 -6.01 2.38 11.19
CA ASN A 31 -5.45 1.04 11.04
C ASN A 31 -5.18 0.37 12.39
N ARG A 32 -4.67 1.12 13.36
CA ARG A 32 -4.44 0.59 14.72
C ARG A 32 -5.72 0.11 15.37
N LYS A 33 -6.82 0.82 15.18
CA LYS A 33 -8.13 0.44 15.73
C LYS A 33 -8.66 -0.87 15.15
N HIS A 34 -8.28 -1.18 13.91
CA HIS A 34 -8.81 -2.31 13.15
C HIS A 34 -7.79 -3.42 12.93
N ASP A 35 -6.67 -3.38 13.65
CA ASP A 35 -5.59 -4.37 13.54
C ASP A 35 -5.05 -4.50 12.12
N ILE A 36 -4.91 -3.37 11.41
CA ILE A 36 -4.37 -3.32 10.06
C ILE A 36 -2.93 -2.80 10.11
N THR A 37 -2.06 -3.47 9.35
CA THR A 37 -0.69 -3.05 9.11
C THR A 37 -0.44 -3.03 7.61
N GLY A 38 0.71 -2.54 7.17
CA GLY A 38 1.05 -2.55 5.76
C GLY A 38 2.09 -1.53 5.37
N ALA A 39 2.14 -1.25 4.07
CA ALA A 39 3.09 -0.30 3.49
C ALA A 39 2.47 0.46 2.34
N LEU A 40 2.81 1.73 2.23
CA LEU A 40 2.42 2.61 1.13
C LEU A 40 3.69 3.05 0.40
N ILE A 41 3.79 2.67 -0.86
CA ILE A 41 4.81 3.18 -1.77
C ILE A 41 4.20 4.39 -2.46
N CYS A 42 4.84 5.55 -2.33
CA CYS A 42 4.24 6.80 -2.76
C CYS A 42 5.17 7.69 -3.57
N ARG A 43 4.63 8.25 -4.61
CA ARG A 43 5.21 9.27 -5.47
C ARG A 43 4.06 10.08 -6.06
N SER A 44 4.33 11.25 -6.61
CA SER A 44 3.28 12.14 -7.15
C SER A 44 2.42 11.53 -8.26
N ASP A 45 2.92 10.52 -8.94
CA ASP A 45 2.23 9.86 -10.05
C ASP A 45 1.62 8.50 -9.67
N ASN A 46 1.91 7.98 -8.48
CA ASN A 46 1.49 6.63 -8.13
C ASN A 46 1.48 6.38 -6.62
N PHE A 47 0.39 5.79 -6.16
CA PHE A 47 0.31 5.12 -4.87
C PHE A 47 0.21 3.61 -5.13
N LEU A 48 0.99 2.83 -4.38
CA LEU A 48 0.90 1.38 -4.36
C LEU A 48 0.87 0.95 -2.90
N GLN A 49 -0.24 0.39 -2.45
CA GLN A 49 -0.46 0.11 -1.03
C GLN A 49 -0.80 -1.35 -0.77
N LEU A 50 -0.15 -1.90 0.26
CA LEU A 50 -0.48 -3.19 0.85
C LEU A 50 -1.21 -2.97 2.17
N LEU A 51 -2.34 -3.63 2.33
CA LEU A 51 -3.10 -3.71 3.57
C LEU A 51 -3.06 -5.15 4.08
N GLU A 52 -2.74 -5.33 5.35
CA GLU A 52 -2.68 -6.65 5.99
C GLU A 52 -3.47 -6.64 7.30
N GLY A 53 -4.29 -7.64 7.52
CA GLY A 53 -5.04 -7.74 8.77
C GLY A 53 -6.19 -8.74 8.67
N PRO A 54 -7.10 -8.71 9.66
CA PRO A 54 -8.30 -9.54 9.61
C PRO A 54 -9.08 -9.28 8.32
N GLU A 55 -9.52 -10.33 7.68
CA GLU A 55 -10.16 -10.26 6.36
C GLU A 55 -11.26 -9.20 6.28
N GLN A 56 -12.19 -9.21 7.22
CA GLN A 56 -13.31 -8.26 7.18
C GLN A 56 -12.86 -6.81 7.36
N GLN A 57 -11.86 -6.60 8.22
CA GLN A 57 -11.33 -5.25 8.45
C GLN A 57 -10.61 -4.70 7.21
N VAL A 58 -9.85 -5.55 6.53
CA VAL A 58 -9.18 -5.16 5.28
C VAL A 58 -10.22 -4.78 4.22
N LYS A 59 -11.26 -5.57 4.07
CA LYS A 59 -12.34 -5.28 3.10
C LYS A 59 -13.05 -3.96 3.42
N ASN A 60 -13.35 -3.72 4.70
CA ASN A 60 -14.02 -2.49 5.12
C ASN A 60 -13.16 -1.25 4.87
N ILE A 61 -11.86 -1.34 5.17
CA ILE A 61 -10.93 -0.24 4.93
C ILE A 61 -10.79 0.03 3.43
N TYR A 62 -10.71 -1.01 2.63
CA TYR A 62 -10.59 -0.86 1.18
C TYR A 62 -11.83 -0.16 0.57
N GLU A 63 -13.03 -0.48 1.05
CA GLU A 63 -14.24 0.23 0.61
C GLU A 63 -14.15 1.74 0.89
N LYS A 64 -13.65 2.12 2.05
CA LYS A 64 -13.45 3.53 2.42
C LYS A 64 -12.40 4.20 1.53
N ILE A 65 -11.32 3.48 1.23
CA ILE A 65 -10.25 3.96 0.37
C ILE A 65 -10.78 4.26 -1.04
N GLN A 66 -11.62 3.39 -1.57
CA GLN A 66 -12.21 3.59 -2.91
C GLN A 66 -13.08 4.84 -3.00
N LYS A 67 -13.63 5.29 -1.87
CA LYS A 67 -14.48 6.49 -1.80
C LYS A 67 -13.71 7.76 -1.43
N ASP A 68 -12.43 7.64 -1.10
CA ASP A 68 -11.59 8.76 -0.68
C ASP A 68 -11.20 9.60 -1.91
N ASP A 69 -11.48 10.89 -1.87
CA ASP A 69 -11.22 11.82 -2.98
C ASP A 69 -9.80 12.36 -3.05
N ARG A 70 -8.92 11.95 -2.13
CA ARG A 70 -7.50 12.32 -2.14
C ARG A 70 -6.70 11.55 -3.18
N HIS A 71 -7.29 10.56 -3.81
CA HIS A 71 -6.71 9.82 -4.92
C HIS A 71 -7.80 9.43 -5.93
N ILE A 72 -7.36 9.04 -7.12
CA ILE A 72 -8.24 8.64 -8.22
C ILE A 72 -7.71 7.35 -8.86
N ASN A 73 -8.53 6.75 -9.70
CA ASN A 73 -8.16 5.56 -10.48
C ASN A 73 -7.67 4.41 -9.61
N VAL A 74 -8.42 4.10 -8.55
CA VAL A 74 -8.10 2.97 -7.68
C VAL A 74 -8.24 1.67 -8.48
N TYR A 75 -7.17 0.89 -8.52
CA TYR A 75 -7.11 -0.35 -9.27
C TYR A 75 -6.62 -1.48 -8.37
N HIS A 76 -7.47 -2.49 -8.20
CA HIS A 76 -7.17 -3.67 -7.39
C HIS A 76 -6.16 -4.57 -8.10
N LEU A 77 -5.10 -4.96 -7.41
CA LEU A 77 -4.04 -5.80 -7.96
C LEU A 77 -4.04 -7.22 -7.40
N LEU A 78 -4.29 -7.36 -6.10
CA LEU A 78 -4.13 -8.63 -5.40
C LEU A 78 -4.99 -8.65 -4.15
N ASP A 79 -5.64 -9.78 -3.88
CA ASP A 79 -6.09 -10.14 -2.56
C ASP A 79 -5.81 -11.61 -2.32
N GLN A 80 -5.40 -11.96 -1.11
CA GLN A 80 -5.12 -13.34 -0.74
C GLN A 80 -5.14 -13.52 0.76
N LEU A 81 -5.45 -14.71 1.20
CA LEU A 81 -5.30 -15.10 2.59
C LEU A 81 -3.83 -15.40 2.85
N CYS A 82 -3.37 -15.10 4.07
CA CYS A 82 -1.99 -15.34 4.47
C CYS A 82 -1.93 -15.76 5.94
N GLU A 83 -0.83 -16.37 6.32
CA GLU A 83 -0.59 -16.79 7.69
C GLU A 83 0.20 -15.77 8.50
N LYS A 84 1.02 -14.97 7.82
CA LYS A 84 1.93 -14.00 8.44
C LYS A 84 1.86 -12.67 7.73
N ARG A 85 2.09 -11.61 8.50
CA ARG A 85 2.21 -10.25 7.95
C ARG A 85 3.61 -9.99 7.45
N LEU A 86 3.74 -9.23 6.37
CA LEU A 86 5.02 -8.73 5.89
C LEU A 86 5.49 -7.52 6.72
N PHE A 87 4.56 -6.72 7.24
CA PHE A 87 4.85 -5.50 7.98
C PHE A 87 4.15 -5.49 9.35
N PRO A 88 4.47 -6.43 10.24
CA PRO A 88 3.72 -6.57 11.50
C PRO A 88 3.89 -5.39 12.46
N ALA A 89 5.00 -4.66 12.36
CA ALA A 89 5.32 -3.54 13.24
C ALA A 89 4.80 -2.19 12.75
N TRP A 90 4.21 -2.13 11.54
CA TRP A 90 3.88 -0.87 10.88
C TRP A 90 2.39 -0.72 10.65
N ALA A 91 1.73 0.20 11.37
CA ALA A 91 0.35 0.57 11.08
C ALA A 91 0.20 1.09 9.63
N MET A 92 1.21 1.77 9.12
CA MET A 92 1.41 2.03 7.69
C MET A 92 2.83 2.58 7.49
N LYS A 93 3.69 1.78 6.85
CA LYS A 93 5.03 2.21 6.47
C LYS A 93 4.96 2.96 5.16
N ALA A 94 5.43 4.19 5.12
CA ALA A 94 5.47 4.98 3.89
C ALA A 94 6.88 5.01 3.32
N ASP A 95 7.01 4.69 2.05
CA ASP A 95 8.28 4.71 1.34
C ASP A 95 8.15 5.38 -0.01
N PRO A 96 9.19 6.11 -0.46
CA PRO A 96 9.22 6.60 -1.82
C PRO A 96 9.40 5.44 -2.81
N VAL A 97 9.06 5.67 -4.07
CA VAL A 97 9.35 4.71 -5.14
C VAL A 97 10.85 4.48 -5.19
N LYS A 98 11.26 3.22 -5.11
CA LYS A 98 12.68 2.84 -5.12
C LYS A 98 13.24 2.78 -6.53
N THR A 99 14.57 2.85 -6.64
CA THR A 99 15.26 2.81 -7.94
C THR A 99 15.04 1.50 -8.71
N TRP A 100 14.77 0.40 -8.00
CA TRP A 100 14.48 -0.90 -8.62
C TRP A 100 13.00 -1.07 -9.01
N MET A 101 12.16 -0.06 -8.73
CA MET A 101 10.74 -0.08 -9.10
C MET A 101 10.56 0.46 -10.52
N TRP A 102 9.77 1.51 -10.70
CA TRP A 102 9.37 1.96 -12.02
C TRP A 102 9.66 3.45 -12.24
N SER A 103 10.04 3.80 -13.47
CA SER A 103 10.16 5.20 -13.88
C SER A 103 8.77 5.83 -14.01
N ARG A 104 8.72 7.16 -14.08
CA ARG A 104 7.47 7.88 -14.32
C ARG A 104 6.86 7.52 -15.66
N GLU A 105 7.69 7.31 -16.68
CA GLU A 105 7.26 6.91 -18.00
C GLU A 105 6.62 5.51 -17.97
N GLU A 106 7.24 4.55 -17.29
CA GLU A 106 6.68 3.21 -17.13
C GLU A 106 5.34 3.23 -16.42
N VAL A 107 5.21 4.02 -15.34
CA VAL A 107 3.94 4.17 -14.61
C VAL A 107 2.89 4.80 -15.51
N SER A 108 3.24 5.85 -16.26
CA SER A 108 2.34 6.49 -17.22
C SER A 108 1.84 5.51 -18.29
N ASN A 109 2.67 4.56 -18.67
CA ASN A 109 2.33 3.53 -19.66
C ASN A 109 1.59 2.33 -19.06
N GLY A 110 1.25 2.37 -17.78
CA GLY A 110 0.40 1.37 -17.13
C GLY A 110 1.12 0.13 -16.62
N ILE A 111 2.44 0.18 -16.42
CA ILE A 111 3.23 -0.97 -15.96
C ILE A 111 2.69 -1.54 -14.62
N VAL A 112 2.34 -0.67 -13.67
CA VAL A 112 1.88 -1.10 -12.34
C VAL A 112 0.57 -1.87 -12.43
N LYS A 113 -0.37 -1.41 -13.26
CA LYS A 113 -1.65 -2.10 -13.46
C LYS A 113 -1.50 -3.44 -14.16
N SER A 114 -0.41 -3.64 -14.89
CA SER A 114 -0.16 -4.88 -15.63
C SER A 114 0.63 -5.92 -14.86
N LEU A 115 1.06 -5.61 -13.64
CA LEU A 115 1.84 -6.54 -12.81
C LEU A 115 1.02 -7.80 -12.49
N SER A 116 1.69 -8.95 -12.56
CA SER A 116 1.10 -10.20 -12.09
C SER A 116 1.05 -10.20 -10.55
N LYS A 117 0.23 -11.09 -9.98
CA LYS A 117 0.16 -11.27 -8.53
C LYS A 117 1.53 -11.59 -7.94
N ALA A 118 2.30 -12.46 -8.61
CA ALA A 118 3.65 -12.83 -8.18
C ALA A 118 4.61 -11.64 -8.19
N GLU A 119 4.53 -10.78 -9.19
CA GLU A 119 5.35 -9.58 -9.28
C GLU A 119 5.01 -8.57 -8.18
N VAL A 120 3.71 -8.39 -7.89
CA VAL A 120 3.23 -7.53 -6.80
C VAL A 120 3.75 -8.04 -5.46
N GLU A 121 3.65 -9.34 -5.19
CA GLU A 121 4.18 -9.95 -3.97
C GLU A 121 5.67 -9.69 -3.81
N LYS A 122 6.44 -9.88 -4.87
CA LYS A 122 7.90 -9.67 -4.84
C LYS A 122 8.28 -8.26 -4.43
N VAL A 123 7.52 -7.27 -4.89
CA VAL A 123 7.76 -5.85 -4.53
C VAL A 123 7.68 -5.68 -3.02
N PHE A 124 6.62 -6.16 -2.40
CA PHE A 124 6.41 -5.97 -0.96
C PHE A 124 7.30 -6.88 -0.11
N VAL A 125 7.61 -8.09 -0.57
CA VAL A 125 8.59 -8.96 0.11
C VAL A 125 9.96 -8.29 0.15
N LYS A 126 10.40 -7.74 -0.97
CA LYS A 126 11.67 -7.02 -1.03
C LYS A 126 11.67 -5.80 -0.13
N LEU A 127 10.60 -5.02 -0.16
CA LEU A 127 10.46 -3.84 0.69
C LEU A 127 10.46 -4.22 2.18
N SER A 128 9.82 -5.31 2.56
CA SER A 128 9.78 -5.77 3.95
C SER A 128 11.17 -6.15 4.47
N LYS A 129 11.99 -6.74 3.62
CA LYS A 129 13.38 -7.08 3.97
C LYS A 129 14.24 -5.84 4.16
N GLU A 130 14.07 -4.83 3.33
CA GLU A 130 14.74 -3.54 3.47
C GLU A 130 14.34 -2.85 4.77
N ALA A 131 13.04 -2.87 5.10
CA ALA A 131 12.53 -2.31 6.35
C ALA A 131 13.15 -2.98 7.57
N THR A 132 13.34 -4.30 7.53
CA THR A 132 13.97 -5.06 8.60
C THR A 132 15.43 -4.65 8.81
N ILE A 133 16.16 -4.41 7.71
CA ILE A 133 17.58 -3.99 7.78
C ILE A 133 17.73 -2.63 8.47
N PHE A 134 16.83 -1.70 8.22
CA PHE A 134 16.92 -0.32 8.71
C PHE A 134 16.01 -0.01 9.91
N ASN A 135 15.32 -1.00 10.41
CA ASN A 135 14.41 -0.82 11.55
C ASN A 135 15.14 -1.12 12.85
N PHE A 136 15.67 -0.10 13.43
CA PHE A 136 16.39 -0.20 14.72
C PHE A 136 15.46 0.13 15.88
#